data_50d922d3150cabcc45e45c2aa14df944
#
_entry.id   50d922d3150cabcc45e45c2aa14df944
#
_cell.length_a   1.000
_cell.length_b   1.000
_cell.length_c   1.000
_cell.angle_alpha   90.00
_cell.angle_beta   90.00
_cell.angle_gamma   90.00
#
_symmetry.space_group_name_H-M   'P 1'
#
loop_
_entity.id
_entity.type
_entity.pdbx_description
1 polymer ?
#
loop_
_entity_poly.entity_id
_entity_poly.type
_entity_poly.pdbx_seq_one_letter_code
_entity_poly.pdbx_strand_id
1 'polypeptide(L)'
;MMTLLLLLSACGGGGAGGGEAEAADLRDRYHDCAGCSMEAVVSCGQEGLAWEAELRCEYVPGGESTVEILSPETIAGVKAVLSDTDWRLEYEDASLNAGTLSDEEISPAACLPRLMSALRDGWLLEENREEWNGLPCLRVTVDQTGVKDGKILSTVWLNLADGTPVRGEIAVDGEIILTADFTSFAFYDTMTENSA
;
A
#
# COMPACT_ATOMS: atom_id res chain seq x y z
N MET A 1 69.27 1.62 3.84
CA MET A 1 68.09 2.45 3.70
C MET A 1 67.03 1.63 3.00
N MET A 2 66.04 1.14 3.74
CA MET A 2 65.00 0.26 3.22
C MET A 2 63.69 1.03 3.28
N THR A 3 63.19 1.43 2.11
CA THR A 3 61.98 2.25 1.96
C THR A 3 60.77 1.35 1.98
N LEU A 4 59.95 1.45 3.02
CA LEU A 4 58.73 0.70 3.21
C LEU A 4 57.58 1.44 2.48
N LEU A 5 57.08 0.90 1.36
CA LEU A 5 55.90 1.39 0.68
C LEU A 5 54.62 0.86 1.39
N LEU A 6 53.90 1.75 2.05
CA LEU A 6 52.57 1.50 2.56
C LEU A 6 51.53 1.66 1.42
N LEU A 7 50.96 0.53 0.95
CA LEU A 7 49.82 0.53 0.08
C LEU A 7 48.54 0.72 0.93
N LEU A 8 47.97 1.91 0.89
CA LEU A 8 46.63 2.21 1.39
C LEU A 8 45.61 1.64 0.41
N SER A 9 45.03 0.50 0.72
CA SER A 9 43.82 0.01 0.06
C SER A 9 42.65 0.85 0.56
N ALA A 10 42.18 1.78 -0.27
CA ALA A 10 40.90 2.45 -0.08
C ALA A 10 39.78 1.41 -0.32
N CYS A 11 39.14 0.94 0.76
CA CYS A 11 37.85 0.32 0.66
C CYS A 11 36.86 1.38 0.16
N GLY A 12 36.51 1.31 -1.11
CA GLY A 12 35.42 2.04 -1.70
C GLY A 12 34.10 1.56 -1.06
N GLY A 13 33.52 2.39 -0.18
CA GLY A 13 32.16 2.23 0.28
C GLY A 13 31.23 2.42 -0.92
N GLY A 14 30.74 1.32 -1.47
CA GLY A 14 29.75 1.31 -2.53
C GLY A 14 28.35 1.50 -1.95
N GLY A 15 27.72 2.62 -2.28
CA GLY A 15 26.31 2.68 -2.65
C GLY A 15 25.23 2.49 -1.60
N ALA A 16 25.11 3.41 -0.62
CA ALA A 16 23.85 3.61 0.10
C ALA A 16 22.92 4.65 -0.59
N GLY A 17 23.36 5.27 -1.68
CA GLY A 17 22.61 6.36 -2.34
C GLY A 17 21.69 5.94 -3.49
N GLY A 18 21.70 4.67 -3.89
CA GLY A 18 20.88 4.22 -5.03
C GLY A 18 19.44 3.82 -4.66
N GLY A 19 19.21 3.35 -3.43
CA GLY A 19 17.91 2.89 -2.99
C GLY A 19 16.95 4.01 -2.67
N GLU A 20 17.41 5.04 -1.94
CA GLU A 20 16.56 6.17 -1.56
C GLU A 20 16.00 6.92 -2.77
N ALA A 21 16.78 7.11 -3.82
CA ALA A 21 16.32 7.73 -5.05
C ALA A 21 15.26 6.86 -5.75
N GLU A 22 15.43 5.54 -5.75
CA GLU A 22 14.48 4.63 -6.38
C GLU A 22 13.15 4.56 -5.64
N ALA A 23 13.13 4.55 -4.29
CA ALA A 23 11.90 4.60 -3.53
C ALA A 23 11.17 5.91 -3.71
N ALA A 24 11.90 7.02 -3.78
CA ALA A 24 11.34 8.33 -4.07
C ALA A 24 10.67 8.33 -5.46
N ASP A 25 11.38 7.86 -6.49
CA ASP A 25 10.86 7.80 -7.87
C ASP A 25 9.61 6.91 -7.97
N LEU A 26 9.59 5.75 -7.27
CA LEU A 26 8.42 4.87 -7.26
C LEU A 26 7.24 5.51 -6.52
N ARG A 27 7.49 6.16 -5.39
CA ARG A 27 6.44 6.85 -4.61
C ARG A 27 5.87 8.05 -5.35
N ASP A 28 6.69 8.79 -6.11
CA ASP A 28 6.23 9.91 -6.93
C ASP A 28 5.15 9.45 -7.93
N ARG A 29 5.23 8.23 -8.47
CA ARG A 29 4.17 7.68 -9.32
C ARG A 29 2.85 7.51 -8.58
N TYR A 30 2.88 7.05 -7.32
CA TYR A 30 1.67 6.94 -6.48
C TYR A 30 1.12 8.31 -6.09
N HIS A 31 2.00 9.29 -5.87
CA HIS A 31 1.62 10.66 -5.57
C HIS A 31 0.95 11.34 -6.77
N ASP A 32 1.48 11.14 -7.97
CA ASP A 32 1.06 11.83 -9.18
C ASP A 32 -0.05 11.13 -9.96
N CYS A 33 -0.36 9.86 -9.66
CA CYS A 33 -1.42 9.14 -10.37
C CYS A 33 -2.81 9.73 -10.08
N ALA A 34 -3.69 9.69 -11.08
CA ALA A 34 -5.09 10.08 -10.93
C ALA A 34 -5.89 9.05 -10.09
N GLY A 35 -5.37 7.87 -9.93
CA GLY A 35 -5.94 6.75 -9.20
C GLY A 35 -5.37 5.43 -9.69
N CYS A 36 -5.90 4.34 -9.18
CA CYS A 36 -5.52 2.99 -9.62
C CYS A 36 -6.63 1.98 -9.36
N SER A 37 -6.63 0.91 -10.16
CA SER A 37 -7.45 -0.27 -9.92
C SER A 37 -6.58 -1.44 -9.48
N MET A 38 -7.12 -2.30 -8.62
CA MET A 38 -6.40 -3.47 -8.11
C MET A 38 -7.34 -4.57 -7.67
N GLU A 39 -6.83 -5.80 -7.72
CA GLU A 39 -7.44 -6.94 -7.05
C GLU A 39 -6.41 -7.56 -6.11
N ALA A 40 -6.86 -8.04 -4.96
CA ALA A 40 -6.01 -8.66 -3.97
C ALA A 40 -6.78 -9.68 -3.12
N VAL A 41 -6.07 -10.71 -2.69
CA VAL A 41 -6.53 -11.57 -1.59
C VAL A 41 -6.11 -10.91 -0.28
N VAL A 42 -7.09 -10.51 0.50
CA VAL A 42 -6.88 -9.85 1.79
C VAL A 42 -7.23 -10.82 2.91
N SER A 43 -6.34 -10.95 3.89
CA SER A 43 -6.55 -11.80 5.05
C SER A 43 -6.28 -11.06 6.36
N CYS A 44 -7.04 -11.43 7.39
CA CYS A 44 -6.83 -11.03 8.78
C CYS A 44 -6.49 -12.25 9.60
N GLY A 45 -5.35 -12.21 10.28
CA GLY A 45 -4.84 -13.30 11.11
C GLY A 45 -5.07 -13.14 12.61
N GLN A 46 -5.85 -12.12 13.03
CA GLN A 46 -6.11 -11.91 14.46
C GLN A 46 -6.85 -13.09 15.09
N GLU A 47 -6.43 -13.46 16.30
CA GLU A 47 -7.04 -14.57 17.06
C GLU A 47 -8.53 -14.29 17.29
N GLY A 48 -9.39 -15.19 16.80
CA GLY A 48 -10.85 -15.07 16.90
C GLY A 48 -11.53 -14.26 15.80
N LEU A 49 -10.78 -13.63 14.89
CA LEU A 49 -11.29 -12.82 13.76
C LEU A 49 -10.67 -13.23 12.41
N ALA A 50 -10.14 -14.44 12.32
CA ALA A 50 -9.52 -14.91 11.07
C ALA A 50 -10.54 -14.95 9.92
N TRP A 51 -10.26 -14.24 8.84
CA TRP A 51 -11.04 -14.24 7.61
C TRP A 51 -10.13 -14.00 6.41
N GLU A 52 -10.60 -14.37 5.23
CA GLU A 52 -9.97 -14.13 3.95
C GLU A 52 -11.03 -13.74 2.94
N ALA A 53 -10.72 -12.77 2.09
CA ALA A 53 -11.60 -12.31 1.02
C ALA A 53 -10.78 -11.88 -0.19
N GLU A 54 -11.33 -12.10 -1.38
CA GLU A 54 -10.83 -11.48 -2.61
C GLU A 54 -11.57 -10.17 -2.83
N LEU A 55 -10.81 -9.09 -2.95
CA LEU A 55 -11.32 -7.74 -3.08
C LEU A 55 -10.87 -7.11 -4.39
N ARG A 56 -11.77 -6.34 -5.02
CA ARG A 56 -11.45 -5.39 -6.09
C ARG A 56 -11.55 -3.98 -5.53
N CYS A 57 -10.56 -3.15 -5.81
CA CYS A 57 -10.56 -1.76 -5.37
C CYS A 57 -10.30 -0.81 -6.55
N GLU A 58 -11.11 0.25 -6.62
CA GLU A 58 -10.89 1.43 -7.44
C GLU A 58 -10.52 2.57 -6.48
N TYR A 59 -9.25 2.94 -6.46
CA TYR A 59 -8.74 3.98 -5.57
C TYR A 59 -8.65 5.31 -6.31
N VAL A 60 -9.26 6.34 -5.74
CA VAL A 60 -9.24 7.73 -6.25
C VAL A 60 -8.77 8.67 -5.14
N PRO A 61 -7.56 9.23 -5.22
CA PRO A 61 -7.04 10.16 -4.21
C PRO A 61 -7.93 11.40 -4.06
N GLY A 62 -8.36 11.70 -2.83
CA GLY A 62 -9.24 12.84 -2.55
C GLY A 62 -10.64 12.73 -3.17
N GLY A 63 -11.02 11.55 -3.64
CA GLY A 63 -12.32 11.26 -4.23
C GLY A 63 -13.00 10.05 -3.58
N GLU A 64 -14.07 9.56 -4.20
CA GLU A 64 -14.71 8.32 -3.77
C GLU A 64 -13.93 7.11 -4.30
N SER A 65 -13.44 6.27 -3.37
CA SER A 65 -12.86 4.97 -3.67
C SER A 65 -13.90 3.88 -3.43
N THR A 66 -13.85 2.81 -4.23
CA THR A 66 -14.77 1.68 -4.09
C THR A 66 -14.01 0.39 -3.80
N VAL A 67 -14.52 -0.44 -2.90
CA VAL A 67 -14.00 -1.76 -2.62
C VAL A 67 -15.14 -2.76 -2.71
N GLU A 68 -15.03 -3.69 -3.65
CA GLU A 68 -16.03 -4.75 -3.90
C GLU A 68 -15.49 -6.09 -3.43
N ILE A 69 -16.31 -6.86 -2.74
CA ILE A 69 -16.00 -8.23 -2.36
C ILE A 69 -16.31 -9.15 -3.54
N LEU A 70 -15.28 -9.87 -4.03
CA LEU A 70 -15.40 -10.88 -5.09
C LEU A 70 -15.60 -12.28 -4.52
N SER A 71 -14.98 -12.58 -3.39
CA SER A 71 -15.04 -13.87 -2.68
C SER A 71 -15.00 -13.62 -1.16
N PRO A 72 -15.70 -14.43 -0.34
CA PRO A 72 -16.51 -15.62 -0.68
C PRO A 72 -17.89 -15.28 -1.27
N GLU A 73 -18.47 -16.21 -2.01
CA GLU A 73 -19.78 -16.06 -2.70
C GLU A 73 -20.91 -15.54 -1.79
N THR A 74 -20.87 -15.91 -0.50
CA THR A 74 -21.92 -15.54 0.48
C THR A 74 -22.07 -14.02 0.68
N ILE A 75 -21.04 -13.25 0.36
CA ILE A 75 -21.01 -11.79 0.49
C ILE A 75 -20.47 -11.11 -0.77
N ALA A 76 -20.27 -11.87 -1.85
CA ALA A 76 -19.82 -11.32 -3.13
C ALA A 76 -20.79 -10.28 -3.67
N GLY A 77 -20.26 -9.22 -4.28
CA GLY A 77 -21.02 -8.08 -4.79
C GLY A 77 -21.34 -7.00 -3.76
N VAL A 78 -21.03 -7.21 -2.47
CA VAL A 78 -21.08 -6.11 -1.49
C VAL A 78 -19.97 -5.13 -1.82
N LYS A 79 -20.31 -3.84 -1.92
CA LYS A 79 -19.40 -2.73 -2.18
C LYS A 79 -19.32 -1.80 -0.98
N ALA A 80 -18.13 -1.43 -0.60
CA ALA A 80 -17.89 -0.28 0.26
C ALA A 80 -17.49 0.90 -0.63
N VAL A 81 -18.15 2.03 -0.48
CA VAL A 81 -17.81 3.29 -1.12
C VAL A 81 -17.30 4.22 -0.03
N LEU A 82 -16.03 4.62 -0.15
CA LEU A 82 -15.31 5.38 0.85
C LEU A 82 -15.00 6.77 0.30
N SER A 83 -15.34 7.80 1.07
CA SER A 83 -14.92 9.18 0.86
C SER A 83 -14.08 9.65 2.05
N ASP A 84 -13.57 10.87 2.00
CA ASP A 84 -12.75 11.43 3.09
C ASP A 84 -13.46 11.50 4.44
N THR A 85 -14.78 11.56 4.45
CA THR A 85 -15.58 11.79 5.67
C THR A 85 -16.55 10.68 6.00
N ASP A 86 -17.04 9.97 5.00
CA ASP A 86 -18.13 9.03 5.14
C ASP A 86 -17.86 7.76 4.35
N TRP A 87 -18.46 6.68 4.80
CA TRP A 87 -18.52 5.47 4.00
C TRP A 87 -19.92 4.86 4.00
N ARG A 88 -20.23 4.16 2.91
CA ARG A 88 -21.50 3.46 2.74
C ARG A 88 -21.27 2.07 2.18
N LEU A 89 -22.13 1.16 2.54
CA LEU A 89 -22.21 -0.18 1.96
C LEU A 89 -23.32 -0.22 0.94
N GLU A 90 -23.05 -0.82 -0.20
CA GLU A 90 -24.00 -1.01 -1.28
C GLU A 90 -24.07 -2.49 -1.63
N TYR A 91 -25.28 -3.00 -1.83
CA TYR A 91 -25.52 -4.36 -2.30
C TYR A 91 -26.83 -4.39 -3.09
N GLU A 92 -26.77 -4.80 -4.37
CA GLU A 92 -27.89 -4.72 -5.31
C GLU A 92 -28.48 -3.29 -5.34
N ASP A 93 -29.77 -3.13 -4.99
CA ASP A 93 -30.48 -1.85 -4.94
C ASP A 93 -30.44 -1.21 -3.53
N ALA A 94 -29.81 -1.85 -2.56
CA ALA A 94 -29.74 -1.37 -1.18
C ALA A 94 -28.45 -0.56 -0.93
N SER A 95 -28.59 0.56 -0.22
CA SER A 95 -27.46 1.36 0.26
C SER A 95 -27.64 1.65 1.75
N LEU A 96 -26.61 1.41 2.52
CA LEU A 96 -26.56 1.64 3.97
C LEU A 96 -25.43 2.60 4.28
N ASN A 97 -25.76 3.75 4.87
CA ASN A 97 -24.71 4.62 5.45
C ASN A 97 -24.09 3.90 6.65
N ALA A 98 -22.79 3.66 6.58
CA ALA A 98 -22.05 2.95 7.61
C ALA A 98 -21.32 3.91 8.61
N GLY A 99 -21.54 5.23 8.45
CA GLY A 99 -21.01 6.25 9.35
C GLY A 99 -19.73 6.92 8.85
N THR A 100 -18.95 7.46 9.79
CA THR A 100 -17.66 8.08 9.50
C THR A 100 -16.54 7.07 9.72
N LEU A 101 -15.65 6.92 8.74
CA LEU A 101 -14.37 6.21 8.96
C LEU A 101 -13.48 7.13 9.79
N SER A 102 -13.06 6.67 10.96
CA SER A 102 -11.95 7.32 11.65
C SER A 102 -10.64 6.82 11.05
N ASP A 103 -9.64 7.69 10.94
CA ASP A 103 -8.29 7.33 10.48
C ASP A 103 -7.63 6.23 11.34
N GLU A 104 -8.21 5.97 12.51
CA GLU A 104 -7.75 5.00 13.49
C GLU A 104 -8.39 3.62 13.31
N GLU A 105 -9.52 3.55 12.61
CA GLU A 105 -10.25 2.31 12.43
C GLU A 105 -9.70 1.53 11.24
N ILE A 106 -9.12 0.37 11.51
CA ILE A 106 -8.62 -0.52 10.48
C ILE A 106 -9.75 -1.46 10.09
N SER A 107 -10.43 -1.07 9.01
CA SER A 107 -11.48 -1.88 8.41
C SER A 107 -10.92 -2.71 7.25
N PRO A 108 -11.35 -3.97 7.09
CA PRO A 108 -11.06 -4.75 5.89
C PRO A 108 -11.42 -4.02 4.60
N ALA A 109 -12.55 -3.32 4.59
CA ALA A 109 -13.01 -2.55 3.43
C ALA A 109 -12.11 -1.35 3.09
N ALA A 110 -11.38 -0.82 4.07
CA ALA A 110 -10.49 0.32 3.87
C ALA A 110 -9.01 -0.07 3.68
N CYS A 111 -8.66 -1.36 3.78
CA CYS A 111 -7.24 -1.78 3.79
C CYS A 111 -6.50 -1.44 2.49
N LEU A 112 -7.09 -1.70 1.32
CA LEU A 112 -6.47 -1.42 0.02
C LEU A 112 -6.32 0.08 -0.23
N PRO A 113 -7.37 0.91 -0.09
CA PRO A 113 -7.22 2.38 -0.15
C PRO A 113 -6.19 2.92 0.84
N ARG A 114 -6.13 2.35 2.06
CA ARG A 114 -5.16 2.76 3.08
C ARG A 114 -3.72 2.47 2.68
N LEU A 115 -3.43 1.30 2.09
CA LEU A 115 -2.11 0.99 1.56
C LEU A 115 -1.70 1.96 0.45
N MET A 116 -2.63 2.35 -0.43
CA MET A 116 -2.36 3.32 -1.50
C MET A 116 -2.12 4.72 -0.93
N SER A 117 -2.92 5.17 0.04
CA SER A 117 -2.69 6.43 0.74
C SER A 117 -1.36 6.45 1.49
N ALA A 118 -0.94 5.31 2.07
CA ALA A 118 0.36 5.18 2.72
C ALA A 118 1.51 5.41 1.73
N LEU A 119 1.48 4.76 0.58
CA LEU A 119 2.50 4.94 -0.46
C LEU A 119 2.54 6.39 -0.96
N ARG A 120 1.37 7.01 -1.11
CA ARG A 120 1.24 8.37 -1.61
C ARG A 120 1.73 9.41 -0.61
N ASP A 121 1.17 9.42 0.60
CA ASP A 121 1.26 10.56 1.53
C ASP A 121 1.92 10.19 2.87
N GLY A 122 2.15 8.91 3.14
CA GLY A 122 2.65 8.46 4.43
C GLY A 122 4.12 8.81 4.67
N TRP A 123 4.52 8.84 5.94
CA TRP A 123 5.90 9.12 6.34
C TRP A 123 6.78 7.89 6.17
N LEU A 124 7.72 7.95 5.23
CA LEU A 124 8.68 6.85 4.97
C LEU A 124 9.57 6.62 6.19
N LEU A 125 9.55 5.41 6.73
CA LEU A 125 10.41 4.99 7.83
C LEU A 125 11.60 4.17 7.35
N GLU A 126 11.35 3.24 6.43
CA GLU A 126 12.33 2.26 6.00
C GLU A 126 12.08 1.83 4.56
N GLU A 127 13.17 1.59 3.83
CA GLU A 127 13.15 0.96 2.53
C GLU A 127 14.26 -0.08 2.43
N ASN A 128 13.95 -1.22 1.82
CA ASN A 128 14.92 -2.29 1.60
C ASN A 128 14.64 -3.01 0.30
N ARG A 129 15.69 -3.36 -0.43
CA ARG A 129 15.59 -4.29 -1.56
C ARG A 129 15.59 -5.72 -1.04
N GLU A 130 14.60 -6.48 -1.43
CA GLU A 130 14.50 -7.90 -1.10
C GLU A 130 13.78 -8.67 -2.20
N GLU A 131 13.75 -9.98 -2.09
CA GLU A 131 13.03 -10.85 -3.01
C GLU A 131 11.73 -11.32 -2.35
N TRP A 132 10.61 -11.17 -3.07
CA TRP A 132 9.33 -11.72 -2.66
C TRP A 132 8.84 -12.72 -3.71
N ASN A 133 8.72 -14.00 -3.33
CA ASN A 133 8.30 -15.10 -4.22
C ASN A 133 9.07 -15.16 -5.57
N GLY A 134 10.37 -14.89 -5.55
CA GLY A 134 11.24 -14.88 -6.74
C GLY A 134 11.20 -13.57 -7.53
N LEU A 135 10.46 -12.56 -7.08
CA LEU A 135 10.40 -11.23 -7.70
C LEU A 135 11.31 -10.26 -6.93
N PRO A 136 12.21 -9.53 -7.61
CA PRO A 136 12.95 -8.45 -7.00
C PRO A 136 12.00 -7.32 -6.60
N CYS A 137 11.97 -6.97 -5.34
CA CYS A 137 11.05 -5.98 -4.79
C CYS A 137 11.80 -4.89 -4.01
N LEU A 138 11.18 -3.72 -3.96
CA LEU A 138 11.45 -2.69 -2.97
C LEU A 138 10.41 -2.82 -1.86
N ARG A 139 10.84 -3.17 -0.65
CA ARG A 139 9.99 -3.14 0.54
C ARG A 139 10.02 -1.74 1.13
N VAL A 140 8.86 -1.12 1.23
CA VAL A 140 8.67 0.24 1.75
C VAL A 140 7.81 0.17 3.00
N THR A 141 8.29 0.68 4.13
CA THR A 141 7.53 0.79 5.38
C THR A 141 7.22 2.25 5.67
N VAL A 142 5.95 2.53 5.89
CA VAL A 142 5.39 3.87 6.04
C VAL A 142 4.66 3.98 7.36
N ASP A 143 4.88 5.07 8.09
CA ASP A 143 4.13 5.41 9.29
C ASP A 143 2.83 6.14 8.91
N GLN A 144 1.71 5.60 9.35
CA GLN A 144 0.38 6.19 9.22
C GLN A 144 -0.24 6.49 10.59
N THR A 145 0.59 6.56 11.63
CA THR A 145 0.13 6.85 12.98
C THR A 145 -0.45 8.25 13.03
N GLY A 146 -1.73 8.34 13.39
CA GLY A 146 -2.40 9.62 13.66
C GLY A 146 -2.00 10.20 15.02
N VAL A 147 -2.81 11.12 15.54
CA VAL A 147 -2.55 11.83 16.82
C VAL A 147 -2.90 10.96 18.04
N LYS A 148 -3.49 9.77 17.86
CA LYS A 148 -4.00 8.91 18.94
C LYS A 148 -3.19 7.62 19.14
N ASP A 149 -3.60 6.89 20.19
CA ASP A 149 -2.92 5.72 20.73
C ASP A 149 -2.78 4.57 19.71
N GLY A 150 -1.56 4.05 19.58
CA GLY A 150 -1.22 2.92 18.73
C GLY A 150 -0.40 3.32 17.49
N LYS A 151 0.68 2.59 17.24
CA LYS A 151 1.53 2.80 16.08
C LYS A 151 1.02 2.00 14.89
N ILE A 152 0.54 2.68 13.84
CA ILE A 152 0.05 2.05 12.61
C ILE A 152 1.13 2.14 11.54
N LEU A 153 1.60 0.99 11.08
CA LEU A 153 2.57 0.87 10.00
C LEU A 153 1.95 0.15 8.81
N SER A 154 2.18 0.69 7.63
CA SER A 154 1.92 0.01 6.37
C SER A 154 3.22 -0.37 5.70
N THR A 155 3.40 -1.62 5.35
CA THR A 155 4.55 -2.12 4.59
C THR A 155 4.06 -2.63 3.25
N VAL A 156 4.71 -2.20 2.15
CA VAL A 156 4.34 -2.62 0.79
C VAL A 156 5.59 -3.08 0.05
N TRP A 157 5.47 -4.20 -0.65
CA TRP A 157 6.49 -4.72 -1.56
C TRP A 157 6.13 -4.31 -2.98
N LEU A 158 6.97 -3.48 -3.57
CA LEU A 158 6.81 -2.97 -4.93
C LEU A 158 7.75 -3.75 -5.86
N ASN A 159 7.21 -4.31 -6.94
CA ASN A 159 8.01 -4.94 -7.98
C ASN A 159 8.95 -3.91 -8.62
N LEU A 160 10.25 -4.17 -8.61
CA LEU A 160 11.26 -3.25 -9.16
C LEU A 160 11.16 -3.07 -10.69
N ALA A 161 10.47 -3.97 -11.39
CA ALA A 161 10.35 -3.88 -12.85
C ALA A 161 9.35 -2.79 -13.30
N ASP A 162 8.26 -2.60 -12.55
CA ASP A 162 7.15 -1.74 -12.95
C ASP A 162 6.54 -0.90 -11.81
N GLY A 163 7.04 -1.07 -10.58
CA GLY A 163 6.56 -0.35 -9.40
C GLY A 163 5.16 -0.76 -8.92
N THR A 164 4.61 -1.88 -9.43
CA THR A 164 3.32 -2.38 -8.97
C THR A 164 3.44 -3.07 -7.61
N PRO A 165 2.44 -3.00 -6.72
CA PRO A 165 2.48 -3.69 -5.45
C PRO A 165 2.25 -5.19 -5.68
N VAL A 166 3.01 -6.02 -4.97
CA VAL A 166 2.83 -7.48 -4.97
C VAL A 166 2.30 -7.99 -3.64
N ARG A 167 2.61 -7.26 -2.55
CA ARG A 167 2.13 -7.55 -1.19
C ARG A 167 2.01 -6.27 -0.40
N GLY A 168 1.04 -6.21 0.52
CA GLY A 168 0.87 -5.18 1.52
C GLY A 168 0.59 -5.77 2.90
N GLU A 169 1.04 -5.09 3.94
CA GLU A 169 0.76 -5.45 5.34
C GLU A 169 0.40 -4.19 6.13
N ILE A 170 -0.58 -4.31 7.01
CA ILE A 170 -0.92 -3.28 7.99
C ILE A 170 -0.68 -3.86 9.38
N ALA A 171 0.19 -3.21 10.15
CA ALA A 171 0.51 -3.59 11.51
C ALA A 171 0.07 -2.50 12.49
N VAL A 172 -0.43 -2.93 13.66
CA VAL A 172 -0.75 -2.07 14.80
C VAL A 172 0.09 -2.51 15.97
N ASP A 173 0.84 -1.57 16.55
CA ASP A 173 1.74 -1.83 17.69
C ASP A 173 2.73 -2.99 17.45
N GLY A 174 3.10 -3.20 16.19
CA GLY A 174 4.03 -4.25 15.77
C GLY A 174 3.39 -5.60 15.46
N GLU A 175 2.08 -5.75 15.61
CA GLU A 175 1.34 -6.95 15.23
C GLU A 175 0.71 -6.75 13.83
N ILE A 176 0.98 -7.66 12.89
CA ILE A 176 0.36 -7.63 11.56
C ILE A 176 -1.09 -8.07 11.71
N ILE A 177 -2.00 -7.16 11.40
CA ILE A 177 -3.44 -7.41 11.51
C ILE A 177 -4.09 -7.70 10.16
N LEU A 178 -3.60 -7.11 9.07
CA LEU A 178 -4.08 -7.35 7.72
C LEU A 178 -2.91 -7.58 6.77
N THR A 179 -3.10 -8.51 5.85
CA THR A 179 -2.22 -8.72 4.70
C THR A 179 -3.02 -8.65 3.41
N ALA A 180 -2.41 -8.17 2.34
CA ALA A 180 -2.98 -8.12 1.00
C ALA A 180 -1.96 -8.67 0.00
N ASP A 181 -2.29 -9.76 -0.68
CA ASP A 181 -1.51 -10.30 -1.78
C ASP A 181 -2.16 -9.85 -3.09
N PHE A 182 -1.50 -8.96 -3.83
CA PHE A 182 -2.04 -8.37 -5.05
C PHE A 182 -2.00 -9.33 -6.22
N THR A 183 -3.14 -9.51 -6.90
CA THR A 183 -3.30 -10.37 -8.08
C THR A 183 -3.37 -9.56 -9.37
N SER A 184 -3.82 -8.31 -9.32
CA SER A 184 -3.76 -7.36 -10.42
C SER A 184 -3.58 -5.93 -9.92
N PHE A 185 -2.98 -5.08 -10.77
CA PHE A 185 -2.81 -3.66 -10.49
C PHE A 185 -2.65 -2.85 -11.78
N ALA A 186 -3.31 -1.70 -11.85
CA ALA A 186 -3.14 -0.74 -12.94
C ALA A 186 -3.27 0.69 -12.44
N PHE A 187 -2.33 1.56 -12.80
CA PHE A 187 -2.46 3.00 -12.61
C PHE A 187 -3.45 3.59 -13.60
N TYR A 188 -4.22 4.60 -13.19
CA TYR A 188 -4.94 5.46 -14.13
C TYR A 188 -3.98 6.51 -14.68
N ASP A 189 -4.02 6.70 -15.99
CA ASP A 189 -3.27 7.77 -16.62
C ASP A 189 -3.83 9.12 -16.14
N THR A 190 -2.94 10.03 -15.77
CA THR A 190 -3.32 11.44 -15.62
C THR A 190 -3.88 11.93 -16.95
N MET A 191 -5.17 12.24 -17.00
CA MET A 191 -5.76 12.84 -18.18
C MET A 191 -5.01 14.16 -18.44
N THR A 192 -4.11 14.16 -19.40
CA THR A 192 -3.57 15.40 -19.96
C THR A 192 -4.75 16.14 -20.54
N GLU A 193 -5.23 17.19 -19.87
CA GLU A 193 -6.14 18.16 -20.46
C GLU A 193 -5.42 18.73 -21.70
N ASN A 194 -5.75 18.18 -22.86
CA ASN A 194 -5.46 18.85 -24.12
C ASN A 194 -6.35 20.09 -24.17
N SER A 195 -5.77 21.21 -23.71
CA SER A 195 -6.33 22.55 -23.97
C SER A 195 -6.38 22.76 -25.46
N ALA A 196 -7.57 22.72 -26.03
CA ALA A 196 -7.87 23.20 -27.37
C ALA A 196 -8.16 24.69 -27.33
#